data_c29ba9c4e0d3738f3f579cd5cdb5514d
#
_entry.id   c29ba9c4e0d3738f3f579cd5cdb5514d
#
_cell.length_a   1.000
_cell.length_b   1.000
_cell.length_c   1.000
_cell.angle_alpha   90.00
_cell.angle_beta   90.00
_cell.angle_gamma   90.00
#
_symmetry.space_group_name_H-M   'P 1'
#
loop_
_entity.id
_entity.type
_entity.pdbx_description
1 polymer ?
#
loop_
_entity_poly.entity_id
_entity_poly.type
_entity_poly.pdbx_seq_one_letter_code
_entity_poly.pdbx_strand_id
1 'polypeptide(L)'
;MDEIFQYIKGKTILVTGGGGSIGSELCRQIAGHEPKQLIIFDIYENNAYDIEQELRRKYKNLNLVVLIGSVRDSRRINMVFEKYKPEIVYHAAAHKHVPLMEKSPNESIKNNVIGTYKTAYAALKHGASRFILISTDKAVNPTNIMGASKRLCEMVIQSMDAVSKAGRMDVLPLLHAHMDKYFEDQIPGDRTTAAMKNQTEERSSVHIESVKNKDRQGTQFVAVRFGNVLGSNGSVIPLFKKQIEAGGPVTVTHPDIVRYFMTIPEAVSLVLQAGTYAWGGEIFVLDMGEPVKIDSLARNLIKLSDLMIFTGKGFHNANTIQILLNNRIQTVI
;
A
#
# COMPACT_ATOMS: atom_id res chain seq x y z
N MET A 1 7.92 18.31 -13.49
CA MET A 1 9.04 17.52 -12.92
C MET A 1 9.78 18.29 -11.82
N ASP A 2 10.00 19.56 -11.98
CA ASP A 2 10.74 20.38 -10.99
C ASP A 2 10.06 20.45 -9.61
N GLU A 3 8.73 20.50 -9.55
CA GLU A 3 7.99 20.56 -8.29
C GLU A 3 8.11 19.28 -7.45
N ILE A 4 8.06 18.08 -8.09
CA ILE A 4 8.26 16.80 -7.41
C ILE A 4 9.70 16.73 -6.90
N PHE A 5 10.67 17.17 -7.69
CA PHE A 5 12.06 17.20 -7.27
C PHE A 5 12.26 18.07 -6.04
N GLN A 6 11.73 19.30 -6.04
CA GLN A 6 11.81 20.20 -4.88
C GLN A 6 11.10 19.64 -3.64
N TYR A 7 10.01 18.93 -3.83
CA TYR A 7 9.25 18.32 -2.75
C TYR A 7 9.98 17.16 -2.08
N ILE A 8 10.75 16.35 -2.83
CA ILE A 8 11.45 15.14 -2.37
C ILE A 8 12.87 15.43 -1.93
N LYS A 9 13.57 16.35 -2.62
CA LYS A 9 14.97 16.65 -2.38
C LYS A 9 15.25 16.99 -0.93
N GLY A 10 16.27 16.34 -0.37
CA GLY A 10 16.73 16.58 0.99
C GLY A 10 15.77 16.11 2.09
N LYS A 11 14.69 15.37 1.76
CA LYS A 11 13.71 14.86 2.72
C LYS A 11 14.02 13.42 3.15
N THR A 12 13.65 13.09 4.37
CA THR A 12 13.62 11.70 4.86
C THR A 12 12.26 11.11 4.53
N ILE A 13 12.25 10.04 3.72
CA ILE A 13 11.03 9.46 3.15
C ILE A 13 10.90 8.00 3.56
N LEU A 14 9.73 7.63 4.05
CA LEU A 14 9.36 6.26 4.37
C LEU A 14 8.38 5.72 3.34
N VAL A 15 8.70 4.55 2.75
CA VAL A 15 7.79 3.79 1.90
C VAL A 15 7.46 2.48 2.58
N THR A 16 6.21 2.30 3.02
CA THR A 16 5.72 1.02 3.55
C THR A 16 5.16 0.17 2.41
N GLY A 17 5.40 -1.14 2.44
CA GLY A 17 5.10 -2.01 1.31
C GLY A 17 6.05 -1.76 0.13
N GLY A 18 7.29 -1.34 0.44
CA GLY A 18 8.27 -0.90 -0.55
C GLY A 18 8.81 -2.00 -1.45
N GLY A 19 8.61 -3.28 -1.13
CA GLY A 19 8.89 -4.42 -2.01
C GLY A 19 7.75 -4.75 -2.98
N GLY A 20 6.55 -4.19 -2.78
CA GLY A 20 5.40 -4.39 -3.68
C GLY A 20 5.56 -3.66 -5.01
N SER A 21 4.68 -3.96 -5.99
CA SER A 21 4.75 -3.38 -7.34
C SER A 21 4.71 -1.85 -7.36
N ILE A 22 3.84 -1.23 -6.56
CA ILE A 22 3.76 0.24 -6.44
C ILE A 22 4.87 0.77 -5.54
N GLY A 23 5.11 0.10 -4.40
CA GLY A 23 6.11 0.54 -3.43
C GLY A 23 7.53 0.53 -4.00
N SER A 24 7.92 -0.51 -4.76
CA SER A 24 9.23 -0.57 -5.39
C SER A 24 9.44 0.52 -6.44
N GLU A 25 8.41 0.84 -7.22
CA GLU A 25 8.47 1.93 -8.19
C GLU A 25 8.50 3.30 -7.50
N LEU A 26 7.75 3.49 -6.40
CA LEU A 26 7.91 4.69 -5.55
C LEU A 26 9.37 4.84 -5.12
N CYS A 27 9.98 3.76 -4.63
CA CYS A 27 11.38 3.79 -4.20
C CYS A 27 12.34 4.13 -5.36
N ARG A 28 12.10 3.62 -6.59
CA ARG A 28 12.90 3.94 -7.77
C ARG A 28 12.83 5.42 -8.14
N GLN A 29 11.62 5.96 -8.22
CA GLN A 29 11.44 7.36 -8.60
C GLN A 29 11.94 8.29 -7.49
N ILE A 30 11.62 8.03 -6.24
CA ILE A 30 12.11 8.82 -5.10
C ILE A 30 13.66 8.84 -5.07
N ALA A 31 14.31 7.69 -5.29
CA ALA A 31 15.78 7.59 -5.30
C ALA A 31 16.43 8.49 -6.36
N GLY A 32 15.74 8.72 -7.49
CA GLY A 32 16.18 9.64 -8.54
C GLY A 32 16.05 11.14 -8.22
N HIS A 33 15.37 11.47 -7.11
CA HIS A 33 15.08 12.85 -6.71
C HIS A 33 15.90 13.33 -5.48
N GLU A 34 17.06 12.73 -5.25
CA GLU A 34 18.02 13.11 -4.22
C GLU A 34 17.43 13.28 -2.80
N PRO A 35 16.71 12.28 -2.26
CA PRO A 35 16.23 12.36 -0.89
C PRO A 35 17.40 12.39 0.09
N LYS A 36 17.21 13.02 1.26
CA LYS A 36 18.18 12.93 2.37
C LYS A 36 18.35 11.49 2.84
N GLN A 37 17.25 10.76 2.92
CA GLN A 37 17.22 9.33 3.26
C GLN A 37 15.97 8.69 2.69
N LEU A 38 16.10 7.50 2.13
CA LEU A 38 15.00 6.64 1.72
C LEU A 38 14.92 5.42 2.64
N ILE A 39 13.76 5.21 3.25
CA ILE A 39 13.50 4.08 4.16
C ILE A 39 12.45 3.19 3.50
N ILE A 40 12.81 1.94 3.27
CA ILE A 40 11.92 0.89 2.80
C ILE A 40 11.49 0.06 4.00
N PHE A 41 10.18 -0.12 4.18
CA PHE A 41 9.61 -0.95 5.22
C PHE A 41 8.65 -1.97 4.61
N ASP A 42 8.96 -3.25 4.69
CA ASP A 42 8.14 -4.31 4.13
C ASP A 42 8.12 -5.53 5.05
N ILE A 43 7.06 -6.33 4.98
CA ILE A 43 6.97 -7.60 5.68
C ILE A 43 7.65 -8.74 4.90
N TYR A 44 7.75 -8.61 3.57
CA TYR A 44 8.29 -9.64 2.68
C TYR A 44 9.74 -9.34 2.31
N GLU A 45 10.65 -10.09 2.93
CA GLU A 45 12.11 -9.85 2.85
C GLU A 45 12.66 -9.98 1.42
N ASN A 46 12.21 -10.98 0.65
CA ASN A 46 12.78 -11.21 -0.69
C ASN A 46 12.57 -10.02 -1.61
N ASN A 47 11.35 -9.49 -1.68
CA ASN A 47 11.07 -8.33 -2.51
C ASN A 47 11.77 -7.06 -1.99
N ALA A 48 11.91 -6.93 -0.66
CA ALA A 48 12.66 -5.83 -0.06
C ALA A 48 14.15 -5.92 -0.39
N TYR A 49 14.71 -7.11 -0.39
CA TYR A 49 16.08 -7.37 -0.79
C TYR A 49 16.32 -7.06 -2.28
N ASP A 50 15.42 -7.50 -3.16
CA ASP A 50 15.55 -7.28 -4.59
C ASP A 50 15.61 -5.78 -4.92
N ILE A 51 14.70 -4.97 -4.37
CA ILE A 51 14.72 -3.52 -4.59
C ILE A 51 15.92 -2.85 -3.93
N GLU A 52 16.39 -3.34 -2.78
CA GLU A 52 17.62 -2.86 -2.16
C GLU A 52 18.83 -3.04 -3.08
N GLN A 53 19.03 -4.25 -3.63
CA GLN A 53 20.15 -4.55 -4.52
C GLN A 53 20.09 -3.69 -5.78
N GLU A 54 18.91 -3.51 -6.36
CA GLU A 54 18.69 -2.64 -7.51
C GLU A 54 19.10 -1.19 -7.23
N LEU A 55 18.57 -0.61 -6.15
CA LEU A 55 18.82 0.78 -5.80
C LEU A 55 20.29 1.04 -5.41
N ARG A 56 20.91 0.16 -4.64
CA ARG A 56 22.34 0.28 -4.29
C ARG A 56 23.26 0.20 -5.50
N ARG A 57 22.90 -0.61 -6.50
CA ARG A 57 23.65 -0.71 -7.75
C ARG A 57 23.52 0.57 -8.58
N LYS A 58 22.31 1.14 -8.65
CA LYS A 58 21.99 2.31 -9.51
C LYS A 58 22.40 3.64 -8.87
N TYR A 59 22.23 3.78 -7.55
CA TYR A 59 22.42 5.03 -6.81
C TYR A 59 23.46 4.85 -5.69
N LYS A 60 24.75 4.98 -6.02
CA LYS A 60 25.87 4.70 -5.10
C LYS A 60 25.88 5.54 -3.82
N ASN A 61 25.38 6.78 -3.89
CA ASN A 61 25.38 7.74 -2.78
C ASN A 61 24.03 7.83 -2.06
N LEU A 62 23.05 6.99 -2.41
CA LEU A 62 21.75 6.98 -1.77
C LEU A 62 21.87 6.50 -0.32
N ASN A 63 21.44 7.34 0.61
CA ASN A 63 21.25 6.92 2.01
C ASN A 63 19.99 6.06 2.12
N LEU A 64 20.17 4.76 1.87
CA LEU A 64 19.11 3.76 1.82
C LEU A 64 19.10 2.92 3.09
N VAL A 65 17.94 2.82 3.71
CA VAL A 65 17.66 1.95 4.86
C VAL A 65 16.55 0.98 4.47
N VAL A 66 16.76 -0.32 4.64
CA VAL A 66 15.74 -1.35 4.39
C VAL A 66 15.44 -2.08 5.69
N LEU A 67 14.18 -2.14 6.05
CA LEU A 67 13.69 -2.68 7.31
C LEU A 67 12.59 -3.69 7.06
N ILE A 68 12.73 -4.86 7.68
CA ILE A 68 11.69 -5.87 7.66
C ILE A 68 10.79 -5.70 8.89
N GLY A 69 9.47 -5.72 8.65
CA GLY A 69 8.47 -5.61 9.69
C GLY A 69 7.06 -5.45 9.16
N SER A 70 6.09 -5.64 10.05
CA SER A 70 4.67 -5.51 9.73
C SER A 70 4.13 -4.16 10.16
N VAL A 71 3.32 -3.51 9.32
CA VAL A 71 2.57 -2.30 9.68
C VAL A 71 1.54 -2.56 10.80
N ARG A 72 1.26 -3.82 11.11
CA ARG A 72 0.40 -4.26 12.22
C ARG A 72 1.10 -4.14 13.57
N ASP A 73 2.43 -4.10 13.59
CA ASP A 73 3.23 -4.02 14.80
C ASP A 73 3.45 -2.56 15.21
N SER A 74 2.70 -2.13 16.23
CA SER A 74 2.74 -0.75 16.75
C SER A 74 4.12 -0.39 17.30
N ARG A 75 4.81 -1.32 17.98
CA ARG A 75 6.13 -1.07 18.57
C ARG A 75 7.15 -0.86 17.47
N ARG A 76 7.18 -1.77 16.48
CA ARG A 76 8.12 -1.71 15.36
C ARG A 76 7.94 -0.42 14.55
N ILE A 77 6.70 -0.05 14.22
CA ILE A 77 6.39 1.19 13.52
C ILE A 77 6.82 2.40 14.34
N ASN A 78 6.46 2.46 15.62
CA ASN A 78 6.83 3.59 16.48
C ASN A 78 8.36 3.75 16.56
N MET A 79 9.13 2.65 16.72
CA MET A 79 10.61 2.69 16.72
C MET A 79 11.18 3.23 15.40
N VAL A 80 10.57 2.87 14.25
CA VAL A 80 11.00 3.39 12.94
C VAL A 80 10.81 4.89 12.87
N PHE A 81 9.64 5.39 13.24
CA PHE A 81 9.36 6.82 13.24
C PHE A 81 10.22 7.61 14.25
N GLU A 82 10.41 7.06 15.44
CA GLU A 82 11.25 7.67 16.47
C GLU A 82 12.71 7.81 16.02
N LYS A 83 13.27 6.73 15.45
CA LYS A 83 14.67 6.66 15.04
C LYS A 83 14.97 7.49 13.80
N TYR A 84 14.12 7.37 12.77
CA TYR A 84 14.43 7.94 11.46
C TYR A 84 13.68 9.25 11.16
N LYS A 85 12.62 9.57 11.91
CA LYS A 85 11.82 10.79 11.80
C LYS A 85 11.45 11.13 10.35
N PRO A 86 10.77 10.22 9.63
CA PRO A 86 10.40 10.47 8.25
C PRO A 86 9.49 11.69 8.15
N GLU A 87 9.83 12.59 7.22
CA GLU A 87 9.05 13.79 6.93
C GLU A 87 7.89 13.49 5.99
N ILE A 88 8.07 12.53 5.06
CA ILE A 88 7.06 12.12 4.08
C ILE A 88 6.89 10.61 4.17
N VAL A 89 5.64 10.16 4.17
CA VAL A 89 5.28 8.74 4.24
C VAL A 89 4.41 8.37 3.06
N TYR A 90 4.85 7.41 2.24
CA TYR A 90 4.04 6.74 1.24
C TYR A 90 3.61 5.38 1.76
N HIS A 91 2.32 5.23 2.03
CA HIS A 91 1.77 4.00 2.62
C HIS A 91 1.15 3.11 1.54
N ALA A 92 1.98 2.18 1.01
CA ALA A 92 1.56 1.20 0.00
C ALA A 92 1.39 -0.22 0.54
N ALA A 93 1.62 -0.44 1.83
CA ALA A 93 1.43 -1.74 2.48
C ALA A 93 -0.05 -2.10 2.58
N ALA A 94 -0.51 -3.08 1.79
CA ALA A 94 -1.89 -3.55 1.83
C ALA A 94 -2.04 -4.96 1.23
N HIS A 95 -3.03 -5.72 1.71
CA HIS A 95 -3.55 -6.88 1.02
C HIS A 95 -4.53 -6.42 -0.06
N LYS A 96 -4.31 -6.84 -1.33
CA LYS A 96 -5.05 -6.34 -2.50
C LYS A 96 -5.84 -7.39 -3.28
N HIS A 97 -5.60 -8.68 -3.04
CA HIS A 97 -6.24 -9.76 -3.81
C HIS A 97 -7.67 -10.00 -3.32
N VAL A 98 -8.65 -9.58 -4.12
CA VAL A 98 -10.07 -9.68 -3.78
C VAL A 98 -10.47 -11.10 -3.38
N PRO A 99 -10.20 -12.19 -4.17
CA PRO A 99 -10.64 -13.52 -3.80
C PRO A 99 -10.03 -14.06 -2.49
N LEU A 100 -8.81 -13.63 -2.15
CA LEU A 100 -8.17 -14.02 -0.90
C LEU A 100 -8.76 -13.27 0.29
N MET A 101 -9.10 -12.00 0.11
CA MET A 101 -9.68 -11.18 1.18
C MET A 101 -11.13 -11.55 1.47
N GLU A 102 -11.90 -12.02 0.48
CA GLU A 102 -13.22 -12.62 0.72
C GLU A 102 -13.14 -13.84 1.64
N LYS A 103 -12.09 -14.65 1.49
CA LYS A 103 -11.84 -15.82 2.35
C LYS A 103 -11.18 -15.49 3.69
N SER A 104 -10.61 -14.29 3.82
CA SER A 104 -9.82 -13.86 4.98
C SER A 104 -10.14 -12.42 5.38
N PRO A 105 -11.41 -12.07 5.66
CA PRO A 105 -11.83 -10.69 5.91
C PRO A 105 -11.11 -10.06 7.11
N ASN A 106 -10.90 -10.83 8.19
CA ASN A 106 -10.20 -10.35 9.38
C ASN A 106 -8.76 -9.92 9.07
N GLU A 107 -8.06 -10.64 8.19
CA GLU A 107 -6.69 -10.28 7.79
C GLU A 107 -6.68 -9.00 6.94
N SER A 108 -7.71 -8.78 6.11
CA SER A 108 -7.91 -7.53 5.39
C SER A 108 -8.05 -6.34 6.35
N ILE A 109 -8.91 -6.48 7.37
CA ILE A 109 -9.12 -5.42 8.37
C ILE A 109 -7.84 -5.20 9.20
N LYS A 110 -7.23 -6.25 9.73
CA LYS A 110 -6.02 -6.13 10.56
C LYS A 110 -4.86 -5.48 9.79
N ASN A 111 -4.63 -5.88 8.54
CA ASN A 111 -3.52 -5.36 7.78
C ASN A 111 -3.83 -3.99 7.17
N ASN A 112 -4.95 -3.88 6.44
CA ASN A 112 -5.25 -2.67 5.70
C ASN A 112 -5.71 -1.55 6.65
N VAL A 113 -6.75 -1.79 7.46
CA VAL A 113 -7.36 -0.72 8.28
C VAL A 113 -6.52 -0.42 9.51
N ILE A 114 -6.27 -1.45 10.35
CA ILE A 114 -5.53 -1.26 11.59
C ILE A 114 -4.05 -0.93 11.32
N GLY A 115 -3.44 -1.55 10.29
CA GLY A 115 -2.08 -1.22 9.86
C GLY A 115 -1.95 0.23 9.38
N THR A 116 -2.92 0.71 8.59
CA THR A 116 -2.98 2.13 8.16
C THR A 116 -3.14 3.05 9.37
N TYR A 117 -4.07 2.73 10.30
CA TYR A 117 -4.27 3.51 11.51
C TYR A 117 -2.96 3.65 12.32
N LYS A 118 -2.28 2.53 12.61
CA LYS A 118 -1.05 2.52 13.41
C LYS A 118 0.08 3.32 12.75
N THR A 119 0.21 3.19 11.43
CA THR A 119 1.23 3.92 10.68
C THR A 119 0.91 5.43 10.63
N ALA A 120 -0.34 5.79 10.40
CA ALA A 120 -0.81 7.17 10.39
C ALA A 120 -0.70 7.82 11.79
N TYR A 121 -1.06 7.09 12.85
CA TYR A 121 -0.87 7.53 14.23
C TYR A 121 0.60 7.82 14.54
N ALA A 122 1.51 6.93 14.14
CA ALA A 122 2.95 7.14 14.35
C ALA A 122 3.45 8.34 13.54
N ALA A 123 2.98 8.55 12.30
CA ALA A 123 3.32 9.71 11.49
C ALA A 123 2.90 11.02 12.18
N LEU A 124 1.67 11.08 12.69
CA LEU A 124 1.17 12.23 13.43
C LEU A 124 1.96 12.46 14.72
N LYS A 125 2.16 11.43 15.52
CA LYS A 125 2.89 11.49 16.81
C LYS A 125 4.32 12.00 16.64
N HIS A 126 5.02 11.56 15.59
CA HIS A 126 6.42 11.92 15.36
C HIS A 126 6.59 13.12 14.42
N GLY A 127 5.50 13.77 14.01
CA GLY A 127 5.52 15.03 13.30
C GLY A 127 5.96 14.92 11.84
N ALA A 128 5.58 13.83 11.15
CA ALA A 128 5.70 13.77 9.71
C ALA A 128 4.91 14.93 9.07
N SER A 129 5.46 15.56 8.04
CA SER A 129 4.76 16.66 7.35
C SER A 129 3.62 16.13 6.48
N ARG A 130 3.80 14.95 5.89
CA ARG A 130 2.83 14.40 4.93
C ARG A 130 2.73 12.89 4.97
N PHE A 131 1.49 12.40 4.85
CA PHE A 131 1.17 10.97 4.78
C PHE A 131 0.28 10.71 3.57
N ILE A 132 0.75 9.92 2.61
CA ILE A 132 0.06 9.60 1.37
C ILE A 132 -0.35 8.12 1.39
N LEU A 133 -1.66 7.85 1.44
CA LEU A 133 -2.23 6.51 1.35
C LEU A 133 -2.40 6.11 -0.12
N ILE A 134 -1.85 4.99 -0.52
CA ILE A 134 -2.17 4.36 -1.80
C ILE A 134 -3.53 3.66 -1.68
N SER A 135 -4.52 4.15 -2.42
CA SER A 135 -5.89 3.60 -2.46
C SER A 135 -6.22 3.02 -3.84
N THR A 136 -7.49 2.72 -4.10
CA THR A 136 -7.94 2.03 -5.30
C THR A 136 -9.33 2.51 -5.74
N ASP A 137 -9.65 2.35 -7.02
CA ASP A 137 -10.99 2.50 -7.59
C ASP A 137 -12.04 1.64 -6.88
N LYS A 138 -11.64 0.46 -6.35
CA LYS A 138 -12.52 -0.48 -5.64
C LYS A 138 -12.98 0.01 -4.26
N ALA A 139 -12.45 1.13 -3.78
CA ALA A 139 -12.93 1.84 -2.59
C ALA A 139 -14.17 2.73 -2.87
N VAL A 140 -14.52 2.92 -4.16
CA VAL A 140 -15.74 3.61 -4.57
C VAL A 140 -16.91 2.63 -4.54
N ASN A 141 -17.93 2.90 -3.71
CA ASN A 141 -19.10 2.01 -3.54
C ASN A 141 -18.67 0.52 -3.44
N PRO A 142 -17.90 0.13 -2.42
CA PRO A 142 -17.22 -1.15 -2.39
C PRO A 142 -18.21 -2.31 -2.32
N THR A 143 -18.03 -3.27 -3.22
CA THR A 143 -18.84 -4.50 -3.31
C THR A 143 -18.09 -5.74 -2.83
N ASN A 144 -16.89 -5.55 -2.28
CA ASN A 144 -16.03 -6.64 -1.80
C ASN A 144 -15.23 -6.19 -0.58
N ILE A 145 -14.77 -7.17 0.21
CA ILE A 145 -14.05 -6.95 1.48
C ILE A 145 -12.78 -6.10 1.29
N MET A 146 -12.02 -6.36 0.22
CA MET A 146 -10.79 -5.60 -0.04
C MET A 146 -11.11 -4.12 -0.32
N GLY A 147 -12.07 -3.85 -1.18
CA GLY A 147 -12.54 -2.49 -1.48
C GLY A 147 -13.08 -1.79 -0.24
N ALA A 148 -13.93 -2.47 0.56
CA ALA A 148 -14.45 -1.95 1.82
C ALA A 148 -13.34 -1.62 2.82
N SER A 149 -12.33 -2.49 2.96
CA SER A 149 -11.18 -2.23 3.83
C SER A 149 -10.38 -1.00 3.38
N LYS A 150 -10.21 -0.79 2.06
CA LYS A 150 -9.54 0.39 1.53
C LYS A 150 -10.37 1.66 1.75
N ARG A 151 -11.70 1.58 1.62
CA ARG A 151 -12.58 2.71 1.96
C ARG A 151 -12.46 3.09 3.44
N LEU A 152 -12.41 2.11 4.34
CA LEU A 152 -12.15 2.36 5.76
C LEU A 152 -10.78 3.01 5.99
N CYS A 153 -9.73 2.61 5.24
CA CYS A 153 -8.42 3.28 5.30
C CYS A 153 -8.53 4.76 4.93
N GLU A 154 -9.28 5.10 3.89
CA GLU A 154 -9.51 6.50 3.49
C GLU A 154 -10.23 7.29 4.59
N MET A 155 -11.23 6.70 5.25
CA MET A 155 -11.93 7.33 6.37
C MET A 155 -10.97 7.55 7.55
N VAL A 156 -10.07 6.60 7.84
CA VAL A 156 -9.00 6.77 8.84
C VAL A 156 -8.14 7.97 8.49
N ILE A 157 -7.68 8.08 7.24
CA ILE A 157 -6.82 9.17 6.79
C ILE A 157 -7.52 10.53 6.90
N GLN A 158 -8.78 10.62 6.49
CA GLN A 158 -9.57 11.85 6.63
C GLN A 158 -9.78 12.25 8.11
N SER A 159 -10.02 11.26 8.98
CA SER A 159 -10.14 11.50 10.43
C SER A 159 -8.82 11.95 11.04
N MET A 160 -7.70 11.33 10.63
CA MET A 160 -6.36 11.72 11.09
C MET A 160 -6.01 13.16 10.68
N ASP A 161 -6.38 13.57 9.47
CA ASP A 161 -6.18 14.92 8.99
C ASP A 161 -6.99 15.94 9.82
N ALA A 162 -8.27 15.64 10.09
CA ALA A 162 -9.10 16.49 10.92
C ALA A 162 -8.54 16.63 12.36
N VAL A 163 -8.08 15.53 12.95
CA VAL A 163 -7.43 15.52 14.27
C VAL A 163 -6.12 16.30 14.25
N SER A 164 -5.32 16.15 13.20
CA SER A 164 -4.06 16.87 13.01
C SER A 164 -4.29 18.38 12.94
N LYS A 165 -5.24 18.82 12.14
CA LYS A 165 -5.63 20.23 11.99
C LYS A 165 -6.19 20.83 13.28
N ALA A 166 -6.92 20.03 14.06
CA ALA A 166 -7.49 20.44 15.34
C ALA A 166 -6.46 20.40 16.50
N GLY A 167 -5.28 19.81 16.30
CA GLY A 167 -4.28 19.60 17.37
C GLY A 167 -4.78 18.64 18.47
N ARG A 168 -5.75 17.77 18.19
CA ARG A 168 -6.49 16.94 19.15
C ARG A 168 -6.07 15.48 19.11
N MET A 169 -4.76 15.21 19.21
CA MET A 169 -4.24 13.84 19.22
C MET A 169 -4.74 13.00 20.42
N ASP A 170 -5.16 13.67 21.49
CA ASP A 170 -5.72 13.09 22.71
C ASP A 170 -6.99 12.25 22.48
N VAL A 171 -7.75 12.53 21.42
CA VAL A 171 -8.98 11.80 21.09
C VAL A 171 -8.73 10.46 20.36
N LEU A 172 -7.49 10.21 19.93
CA LEU A 172 -7.17 9.01 19.16
C LEU A 172 -6.92 7.81 20.10
N PRO A 173 -7.59 6.66 19.89
CA PRO A 173 -7.35 5.47 20.70
C PRO A 173 -5.96 4.89 20.44
N LEU A 174 -5.29 4.42 21.49
CA LEU A 174 -4.06 3.66 21.39
C LEU A 174 -4.39 2.20 21.04
N LEU A 175 -4.08 1.79 19.81
CA LEU A 175 -4.23 0.42 19.37
C LEU A 175 -2.94 -0.35 19.65
N HIS A 176 -2.82 -0.94 20.84
CA HIS A 176 -1.71 -1.82 21.18
C HIS A 176 -1.75 -3.12 20.37
N ALA A 177 -0.59 -3.72 20.12
CA ALA A 177 -0.53 -5.03 19.50
C ALA A 177 -1.12 -6.08 20.45
N HIS A 178 -1.99 -6.95 19.95
CA HIS A 178 -2.55 -8.08 20.69
C HIS A 178 -1.48 -9.03 21.27
N MET A 179 -0.27 -8.99 20.73
CA MET A 179 0.88 -9.78 21.17
C MET A 179 1.37 -9.42 22.57
N ASP A 180 1.12 -8.20 23.05
CA ASP A 180 1.59 -7.77 24.37
C ASP A 180 0.86 -8.50 25.51
N LYS A 181 -0.44 -8.81 25.35
CA LYS A 181 -1.21 -9.62 26.32
C LYS A 181 -0.81 -11.10 26.32
N TYR A 182 -0.45 -11.66 25.16
CA TYR A 182 -0.07 -13.08 25.06
C TYR A 182 1.26 -13.41 25.74
N PHE A 183 2.19 -12.45 25.80
CA PHE A 183 3.46 -12.65 26.50
C PHE A 183 3.35 -12.39 28.00
N GLU A 184 2.44 -11.52 28.44
CA GLU A 184 2.20 -11.29 29.88
C GLU A 184 1.55 -12.50 30.56
N ASP A 185 0.69 -13.24 29.84
CA ASP A 185 -0.04 -14.40 30.40
C ASP A 185 0.75 -15.73 30.37
N GLN A 186 1.90 -15.79 29.68
CA GLN A 186 2.66 -17.04 29.48
C GLN A 186 3.95 -17.16 30.27
N ILE A 187 4.30 -16.21 31.15
CA ILE A 187 5.45 -16.35 32.06
C ILE A 187 4.97 -16.51 33.49
N PRO A 188 4.71 -17.75 33.96
CA PRO A 188 4.39 -17.96 35.38
C PRO A 188 5.66 -17.73 36.20
N GLY A 189 5.68 -16.68 37.00
CA GLY A 189 6.62 -16.55 38.10
C GLY A 189 7.77 -15.54 37.96
N ASP A 190 7.79 -14.68 36.98
CA ASP A 190 8.80 -13.62 36.93
C ASP A 190 8.34 -12.38 37.70
N ARG A 191 9.02 -12.10 38.83
CA ARG A 191 8.78 -10.94 39.70
C ARG A 191 9.08 -9.59 39.10
N THR A 192 9.56 -9.54 37.84
CA THR A 192 9.81 -8.31 37.07
C THR A 192 8.54 -7.65 36.53
N THR A 193 7.44 -8.42 36.41
CA THR A 193 6.15 -7.93 35.88
C THR A 193 5.46 -6.92 36.82
N ALA A 194 5.63 -7.03 38.13
CA ALA A 194 5.06 -6.07 39.08
C ALA A 194 5.72 -4.70 39.01
N ALA A 195 7.03 -4.66 38.81
CA ALA A 195 7.78 -3.40 38.66
C ALA A 195 7.46 -2.72 37.31
N MET A 196 7.21 -3.52 36.25
CA MET A 196 6.79 -2.97 34.95
C MET A 196 5.33 -2.49 34.94
N LYS A 197 4.40 -3.11 35.69
CA LYS A 197 3.03 -2.63 35.83
C LYS A 197 2.97 -1.25 36.46
N ASN A 198 3.73 -1.04 37.54
CA ASN A 198 3.80 0.28 38.20
C ASN A 198 4.42 1.35 37.31
N GLN A 199 5.40 1.01 36.44
CA GLN A 199 5.96 1.96 35.48
C GLN A 199 5.01 2.24 34.28
N THR A 200 4.09 1.32 33.96
CA THR A 200 3.11 1.51 32.89
C THR A 200 1.97 2.41 33.35
N GLU A 201 1.53 2.30 34.61
CA GLU A 201 0.52 3.17 35.18
C GLU A 201 1.06 4.60 35.43
N GLU A 202 2.31 4.76 35.88
CA GLU A 202 2.95 6.06 35.96
C GLU A 202 3.25 6.71 34.59
N ARG A 203 3.49 5.89 33.54
CA ARG A 203 3.66 6.40 32.17
C ARG A 203 2.36 6.76 31.46
N SER A 204 1.22 6.29 31.94
CA SER A 204 -0.11 6.71 31.46
C SER A 204 -0.44 8.16 31.86
N SER A 205 0.27 8.72 32.81
CA SER A 205 0.18 10.12 33.25
C SER A 205 1.28 11.01 32.68
N VAL A 206 2.01 10.58 31.65
CA VAL A 206 2.87 11.52 30.91
C VAL A 206 1.96 12.57 30.28
N HIS A 207 1.83 13.68 31.00
CA HIS A 207 1.41 14.93 30.43
C HIS A 207 2.25 15.16 29.17
N ILE A 208 1.63 14.96 28.02
CA ILE A 208 2.15 15.51 26.79
C ILE A 208 2.06 17.02 27.01
N GLU A 209 3.15 17.61 27.49
CA GLU A 209 3.31 19.04 27.38
C GLU A 209 3.04 19.37 25.92
N SER A 210 1.91 20.00 25.70
CA SER A 210 1.57 20.58 24.42
C SER A 210 2.64 21.62 24.13
N VAL A 211 3.72 21.19 23.47
CA VAL A 211 4.64 22.13 22.86
C VAL A 211 3.82 22.84 21.78
N LYS A 212 3.22 23.96 22.24
CA LYS A 212 2.59 24.94 21.36
C LYS A 212 3.69 25.58 20.50
N ASN A 213 4.26 24.83 19.61
CA ASN A 213 5.02 25.35 18.49
C ASN A 213 4.01 25.91 17.49
N LYS A 214 3.69 27.19 17.60
CA LYS A 214 2.73 27.92 16.74
C LYS A 214 3.06 27.88 15.24
N ASP A 215 4.23 27.35 14.86
CA ASP A 215 4.72 27.32 13.47
C ASP A 215 4.77 25.90 12.85
N ARG A 216 4.38 24.85 13.57
CA ARG A 216 4.26 23.52 12.98
C ARG A 216 2.87 23.33 12.38
N GLN A 217 2.79 23.47 11.08
CA GLN A 217 1.68 22.92 10.30
C GLN A 217 1.60 21.43 10.65
N GLY A 218 0.42 20.94 11.08
CA GLY A 218 0.22 19.53 11.44
C GLY A 218 0.48 18.58 10.26
N THR A 219 0.53 17.27 10.52
CA THR A 219 0.65 16.27 9.46
C THR A 219 -0.53 16.35 8.49
N GLN A 220 -0.27 16.50 7.21
CA GLN A 220 -1.28 16.46 6.14
C GLN A 220 -1.49 15.02 5.70
N PHE A 221 -2.73 14.54 5.76
CA PHE A 221 -3.08 13.18 5.37
C PHE A 221 -3.92 13.19 4.10
N VAL A 222 -3.50 12.43 3.09
CA VAL A 222 -4.21 12.33 1.82
C VAL A 222 -4.25 10.89 1.32
N ALA A 223 -5.20 10.61 0.44
CA ALA A 223 -5.29 9.34 -0.26
C ALA A 223 -5.26 9.55 -1.78
N VAL A 224 -4.73 8.57 -2.51
CA VAL A 224 -4.70 8.59 -3.98
C VAL A 224 -5.34 7.30 -4.50
N ARG A 225 -6.42 7.45 -5.27
CA ARG A 225 -7.15 6.36 -5.92
C ARG A 225 -6.71 6.21 -7.36
N PHE A 226 -6.45 4.98 -7.77
CA PHE A 226 -6.30 4.61 -9.18
C PHE A 226 -6.78 3.18 -9.40
N GLY A 227 -7.02 2.80 -10.67
CA GLY A 227 -7.49 1.49 -11.07
C GLY A 227 -6.38 0.45 -11.18
N ASN A 228 -6.46 -0.40 -12.22
CA ASN A 228 -5.47 -1.44 -12.39
C ASN A 228 -4.17 -0.88 -12.98
N VAL A 229 -3.05 -1.47 -12.60
CA VAL A 229 -1.74 -1.16 -13.18
C VAL A 229 -1.20 -2.35 -13.95
N LEU A 230 -0.62 -2.08 -15.12
CA LEU A 230 -0.11 -3.09 -16.02
C LEU A 230 1.08 -3.83 -15.40
N GLY A 231 1.06 -5.17 -15.47
CA GLY A 231 2.20 -5.99 -15.04
C GLY A 231 2.39 -6.10 -13.52
N SER A 232 1.45 -5.62 -12.68
CA SER A 232 1.55 -5.80 -11.23
C SER A 232 1.40 -7.27 -10.82
N ASN A 233 2.10 -7.67 -9.76
CA ASN A 233 2.07 -9.05 -9.26
C ASN A 233 0.64 -9.54 -9.01
N GLY A 234 0.31 -10.72 -9.57
CA GLY A 234 -1.00 -11.35 -9.44
C GLY A 234 -2.14 -10.60 -10.17
N SER A 235 -1.84 -9.70 -11.10
CA SER A 235 -2.83 -9.06 -11.97
C SER A 235 -3.18 -9.92 -13.19
N VAL A 236 -4.18 -9.47 -13.95
CA VAL A 236 -4.73 -10.23 -15.09
C VAL A 236 -3.71 -10.50 -16.19
N ILE A 237 -2.81 -9.58 -16.49
CA ILE A 237 -1.82 -9.74 -17.56
C ILE A 237 -0.80 -10.84 -17.24
N PRO A 238 -0.11 -10.87 -16.09
CA PRO A 238 0.73 -12.00 -15.70
C PRO A 238 -0.01 -13.34 -15.65
N LEU A 239 -1.28 -13.34 -15.24
CA LEU A 239 -2.11 -14.54 -15.25
C LEU A 239 -2.32 -15.06 -16.68
N PHE A 240 -2.75 -14.19 -17.60
CA PHE A 240 -2.97 -14.56 -19.00
C PHE A 240 -1.68 -15.04 -19.67
N LYS A 241 -0.55 -14.36 -19.43
CA LYS A 241 0.76 -14.81 -19.95
C LYS A 241 1.08 -16.24 -19.49
N LYS A 242 0.95 -16.53 -18.20
CA LYS A 242 1.16 -17.90 -17.68
C LYS A 242 0.21 -18.92 -18.26
N GLN A 243 -1.05 -18.58 -18.49
CA GLN A 243 -2.02 -19.45 -19.13
C GLN A 243 -1.65 -19.70 -20.61
N ILE A 244 -1.21 -18.68 -21.33
CA ILE A 244 -0.74 -18.78 -22.71
C ILE A 244 0.50 -19.67 -22.79
N GLU A 245 1.51 -19.44 -21.95
CA GLU A 245 2.75 -20.23 -21.86
C GLU A 245 2.48 -21.70 -21.52
N ALA A 246 1.42 -21.98 -20.76
CA ALA A 246 0.97 -23.35 -20.44
C ALA A 246 0.14 -24.01 -21.55
N GLY A 247 -0.06 -23.36 -22.71
CA GLY A 247 -0.90 -23.89 -23.80
C GLY A 247 -2.41 -23.63 -23.63
N GLY A 248 -2.78 -22.76 -22.70
CA GLY A 248 -4.16 -22.37 -22.40
C GLY A 248 -4.92 -23.36 -21.50
N PRO A 249 -6.22 -23.18 -21.33
CA PRO A 249 -7.02 -22.08 -21.86
C PRO A 249 -6.83 -20.76 -21.11
N VAL A 250 -7.05 -19.62 -21.79
CA VAL A 250 -7.12 -18.30 -21.14
C VAL A 250 -8.52 -18.10 -20.57
N THR A 251 -8.62 -17.76 -19.28
CA THR A 251 -9.89 -17.64 -18.57
C THR A 251 -10.32 -16.19 -18.41
N VAL A 252 -11.46 -15.81 -19.00
CA VAL A 252 -12.10 -14.51 -18.87
C VAL A 252 -13.40 -14.68 -18.07
N THR A 253 -13.58 -13.88 -17.02
CA THR A 253 -14.72 -14.01 -16.11
C THR A 253 -16.06 -13.68 -16.80
N HIS A 254 -16.09 -12.59 -17.58
CA HIS A 254 -17.27 -12.18 -18.35
C HIS A 254 -16.80 -11.39 -19.58
N PRO A 255 -17.43 -11.53 -20.75
CA PRO A 255 -16.98 -10.89 -22.00
C PRO A 255 -17.07 -9.35 -21.96
N ASP A 256 -18.01 -8.80 -21.19
CA ASP A 256 -18.24 -7.35 -21.13
C ASP A 256 -17.52 -6.64 -19.98
N ILE A 257 -16.70 -7.37 -19.20
CA ILE A 257 -15.92 -6.72 -18.15
C ILE A 257 -14.94 -5.73 -18.75
N VAL A 258 -15.01 -4.51 -18.29
CA VAL A 258 -14.05 -3.45 -18.59
C VAL A 258 -13.23 -3.09 -17.35
N ARG A 259 -12.00 -2.65 -17.57
CA ARG A 259 -11.12 -2.12 -16.52
C ARG A 259 -10.30 -0.98 -17.09
N TYR A 260 -9.98 -0.04 -16.22
CA TYR A 260 -9.00 0.99 -16.53
C TYR A 260 -7.60 0.48 -16.24
N PHE A 261 -6.64 0.84 -17.08
CA PHE A 261 -5.24 0.46 -16.94
C PHE A 261 -4.32 1.66 -17.10
N MET A 262 -3.27 1.64 -16.31
CA MET A 262 -2.18 2.61 -16.33
C MET A 262 -0.86 1.86 -16.17
N THR A 263 0.24 2.41 -16.63
CA THR A 263 1.55 1.83 -16.33
C THR A 263 1.93 2.09 -14.86
N ILE A 264 2.74 1.24 -14.27
CA ILE A 264 3.18 1.44 -12.88
C ILE A 264 3.99 2.73 -12.73
N PRO A 265 4.97 3.04 -13.62
CA PRO A 265 5.71 4.30 -13.54
C PRO A 265 4.83 5.56 -13.65
N GLU A 266 3.84 5.54 -14.54
CA GLU A 266 2.88 6.64 -14.69
C GLU A 266 2.03 6.84 -13.42
N ALA A 267 1.43 5.77 -12.89
CA ALA A 267 0.66 5.81 -11.65
C ALA A 267 1.49 6.39 -10.49
N VAL A 268 2.75 5.96 -10.37
CA VAL A 268 3.64 6.42 -9.31
C VAL A 268 4.03 7.88 -9.49
N SER A 269 4.32 8.32 -10.71
CA SER A 269 4.60 9.73 -10.99
C SER A 269 3.43 10.63 -10.57
N LEU A 270 2.20 10.23 -10.88
CA LEU A 270 0.99 10.96 -10.47
C LEU A 270 0.76 10.90 -8.94
N VAL A 271 1.11 9.80 -8.28
CA VAL A 271 1.08 9.70 -6.81
C VAL A 271 2.08 10.68 -6.17
N LEU A 272 3.28 10.79 -6.70
CA LEU A 272 4.27 11.76 -6.23
C LEU A 272 3.78 13.19 -6.44
N GLN A 273 3.17 13.47 -7.58
CA GLN A 273 2.59 14.77 -7.89
C GLN A 273 1.41 15.11 -6.97
N ALA A 274 0.49 14.15 -6.71
CA ALA A 274 -0.58 14.33 -5.73
C ALA A 274 -0.03 14.62 -4.34
N GLY A 275 1.07 13.95 -3.93
CA GLY A 275 1.80 14.25 -2.72
C GLY A 275 2.30 15.70 -2.67
N THR A 276 2.71 16.28 -3.79
CA THR A 276 3.18 17.67 -3.89
C THR A 276 2.05 18.67 -3.70
N TYR A 277 0.88 18.42 -4.29
CA TYR A 277 -0.28 19.32 -4.29
C TYR A 277 -1.21 19.18 -3.08
N ALA A 278 -0.97 18.23 -2.21
CA ALA A 278 -1.84 17.93 -1.07
C ALA A 278 -1.90 19.08 -0.04
N TRP A 279 -3.11 19.36 0.44
CA TRP A 279 -3.39 20.31 1.53
C TRP A 279 -3.91 19.60 2.80
N GLY A 280 -4.24 18.31 2.68
CA GLY A 280 -4.74 17.45 3.76
C GLY A 280 -6.26 17.25 3.73
N GLY A 281 -6.66 15.98 3.86
CA GLY A 281 -8.06 15.51 3.82
C GLY A 281 -8.55 15.09 2.44
N GLU A 282 -7.79 15.36 1.36
CA GLU A 282 -8.19 15.03 0.00
C GLU A 282 -8.08 13.54 -0.31
N ILE A 283 -8.95 13.12 -1.23
CA ILE A 283 -8.85 11.86 -1.94
C ILE A 283 -8.66 12.21 -3.42
N PHE A 284 -7.43 12.15 -3.90
CA PHE A 284 -7.12 12.32 -5.31
C PHE A 284 -7.57 11.12 -6.11
N VAL A 285 -8.17 11.34 -7.27
CA VAL A 285 -8.54 10.29 -8.22
C VAL A 285 -7.73 10.52 -9.49
N LEU A 286 -6.92 9.52 -9.86
CA LEU A 286 -6.11 9.64 -11.08
C LEU A 286 -6.98 9.41 -12.31
N ASP A 287 -6.77 10.21 -13.34
CA ASP A 287 -7.36 9.96 -14.65
C ASP A 287 -6.70 8.72 -15.26
N MET A 288 -7.51 7.71 -15.54
CA MET A 288 -7.07 6.40 -16.03
C MET A 288 -7.21 6.26 -17.55
N GLY A 289 -7.64 7.32 -18.25
CA GLY A 289 -7.92 7.28 -19.67
C GLY A 289 -9.10 6.38 -20.04
N GLU A 290 -9.03 5.70 -21.19
CA GLU A 290 -10.12 4.88 -21.72
C GLU A 290 -10.20 3.49 -21.09
N PRO A 291 -11.43 2.97 -20.87
CA PRO A 291 -11.61 1.62 -20.32
C PRO A 291 -11.28 0.55 -21.38
N VAL A 292 -10.66 -0.54 -20.95
CA VAL A 292 -10.26 -1.67 -21.79
C VAL A 292 -11.10 -2.89 -21.46
N LYS A 293 -11.70 -3.52 -22.49
CA LYS A 293 -12.37 -4.83 -22.35
C LYS A 293 -11.35 -5.93 -22.06
N ILE A 294 -11.60 -6.72 -21.01
CA ILE A 294 -10.69 -7.82 -20.61
C ILE A 294 -10.63 -8.92 -21.68
N ASP A 295 -11.74 -9.21 -22.35
CA ASP A 295 -11.76 -10.15 -23.50
C ASP A 295 -10.85 -9.66 -24.64
N SER A 296 -10.92 -8.38 -24.99
CA SER A 296 -10.04 -7.79 -26.02
C SER A 296 -8.58 -7.86 -25.62
N LEU A 297 -8.27 -7.60 -24.34
CA LEU A 297 -6.91 -7.74 -23.80
C LEU A 297 -6.40 -9.19 -23.91
N ALA A 298 -7.21 -10.19 -23.57
CA ALA A 298 -6.87 -11.58 -23.70
C ALA A 298 -6.55 -11.95 -25.16
N ARG A 299 -7.43 -11.56 -26.09
CA ARG A 299 -7.24 -11.78 -27.54
C ARG A 299 -5.96 -11.17 -28.08
N ASN A 300 -5.67 -9.93 -27.68
CA ASN A 300 -4.45 -9.25 -28.10
C ASN A 300 -3.19 -9.93 -27.57
N LEU A 301 -3.20 -10.39 -26.30
CA LEU A 301 -2.05 -11.11 -25.73
C LEU A 301 -1.80 -12.45 -26.43
N ILE A 302 -2.86 -13.20 -26.79
CA ILE A 302 -2.71 -14.44 -27.57
C ILE A 302 -2.10 -14.15 -28.94
N LYS A 303 -2.60 -13.13 -29.65
CA LYS A 303 -2.06 -12.74 -30.95
C LYS A 303 -0.59 -12.28 -30.89
N LEU A 304 -0.22 -11.51 -29.85
CA LEU A 304 1.15 -11.08 -29.60
C LEU A 304 2.12 -12.22 -29.25
N SER A 305 1.57 -13.40 -28.94
CA SER A 305 2.36 -14.62 -28.70
C SER A 305 2.43 -15.52 -29.96
N ASP A 306 2.05 -14.98 -31.14
CA ASP A 306 2.00 -15.68 -32.43
C ASP A 306 1.09 -16.93 -32.42
N LEU A 307 0.04 -16.89 -31.58
CA LEU A 307 -0.93 -17.97 -31.44
C LEU A 307 -2.31 -17.56 -31.97
N MET A 308 -3.03 -18.54 -32.47
CA MET A 308 -4.41 -18.36 -32.96
C MET A 308 -5.43 -18.61 -31.85
N ILE A 309 -6.55 -17.88 -31.89
CA ILE A 309 -7.64 -18.05 -30.95
C ILE A 309 -8.60 -19.13 -31.45
N PHE A 310 -8.83 -20.12 -30.63
CA PHE A 310 -9.80 -21.17 -30.87
C PHE A 310 -11.07 -20.95 -30.05
N THR A 311 -12.22 -20.95 -30.69
CA THR A 311 -13.53 -20.72 -30.05
C THR A 311 -14.47 -21.94 -30.07
N GLY A 312 -14.03 -23.08 -30.59
CA GLY A 312 -14.82 -24.30 -30.75
C GLY A 312 -14.60 -25.36 -29.68
N LYS A 313 -15.46 -26.42 -29.71
CA LYS A 313 -15.24 -27.66 -28.98
C LYS A 313 -14.56 -28.64 -29.96
N GLY A 314 -13.29 -28.97 -29.74
CA GLY A 314 -12.56 -29.92 -30.60
C GLY A 314 -11.07 -29.99 -30.35
N PHE A 315 -10.33 -30.76 -31.12
CA PHE A 315 -8.89 -30.94 -31.00
C PHE A 315 -8.14 -29.62 -31.26
N HIS A 316 -7.23 -29.30 -30.36
CA HIS A 316 -6.35 -28.15 -30.46
C HIS A 316 -5.10 -28.51 -31.27
N ASN A 317 -4.68 -27.58 -32.15
CA ASN A 317 -3.35 -27.63 -32.76
C ASN A 317 -2.36 -26.87 -31.81
N ALA A 318 -1.08 -27.17 -31.90
CA ALA A 318 -0.04 -26.59 -31.05
C ALA A 318 0.00 -25.05 -31.08
N ASN A 319 -0.60 -24.42 -32.09
CA ASN A 319 -0.61 -22.97 -32.29
C ASN A 319 -1.95 -22.28 -31.94
N THR A 320 -2.85 -22.95 -31.20
CA THR A 320 -4.17 -22.41 -30.85
C THR A 320 -4.39 -22.33 -29.36
N ILE A 321 -4.97 -21.22 -28.89
CA ILE A 321 -5.35 -21.03 -27.49
C ILE A 321 -6.87 -20.81 -27.36
N GLN A 322 -7.49 -21.53 -26.46
CA GLN A 322 -8.91 -21.37 -26.15
C GLN A 322 -9.13 -20.26 -25.12
N ILE A 323 -10.16 -19.42 -25.34
CA ILE A 323 -10.67 -18.51 -24.33
C ILE A 323 -11.89 -19.15 -23.67
N LEU A 324 -11.84 -19.39 -22.36
CA LEU A 324 -12.96 -19.88 -21.58
C LEU A 324 -13.64 -18.72 -20.84
N LEU A 325 -14.94 -18.58 -21.05
CA LEU A 325 -15.79 -17.68 -20.27
C LEU A 325 -16.22 -18.42 -19.00
N ASN A 326 -15.74 -17.94 -17.86
CA ASN A 326 -16.05 -18.55 -16.57
C ASN A 326 -17.30 -17.91 -15.93
N ASN A 327 -18.48 -18.26 -16.45
CA ASN A 327 -19.77 -17.76 -15.97
C ASN A 327 -20.15 -18.25 -14.54
N ARG A 328 -19.28 -19.02 -13.86
CA ARG A 328 -19.57 -19.54 -12.51
C ARG A 328 -19.19 -18.60 -11.37
N ILE A 329 -18.49 -17.54 -11.64
CA ILE A 329 -18.27 -16.49 -10.63
C ILE A 329 -19.46 -15.54 -10.77
N GLN A 330 -20.52 -15.75 -10.00
CA GLN A 330 -21.49 -14.69 -9.75
C GLN A 330 -20.71 -13.51 -9.18
N THR A 331 -20.44 -12.56 -10.03
CA THR A 331 -19.87 -11.29 -9.65
C THR A 331 -20.93 -10.60 -8.82
N VAL A 332 -20.73 -10.54 -7.54
CA VAL A 332 -21.37 -9.49 -6.76
C VAL A 332 -20.77 -8.20 -7.34
N ILE A 333 -21.57 -7.54 -8.17
CA ILE A 333 -21.26 -6.26 -8.81
C ILE A 333 -21.13 -5.17 -7.75
#